data_747c3844c18755e3fc6a366aa3445fb7
#
_entry.id   747c3844c18755e3fc6a366aa3445fb7
#
_cell.length_a   1.000
_cell.length_b   1.000
_cell.length_c   1.000
_cell.angle_alpha   90.00
_cell.angle_beta   90.00
_cell.angle_gamma   90.00
#
_symmetry.space_group_name_H-M   'P 1'
#
loop_
_entity.id
_entity.type
_entity.pdbx_description
1 polymer ?
#
loop_
_entity_poly.entity_id
_entity_poly.type
_entity_poly.pdbx_seq_one_letter_code
_entity_poly.pdbx_strand_id
1 'polypeptide(L)'
;MRSDQLQAANKSKTTALACGFLVALAAFFAINLFAVGTLKEPTGLTGEILSKRSEESSQEGSWSFWIARNYLQREKAPPVVMFGSSLIGSATFSADSVTMKNFRDCVLDRRAATLEKDLKQRLGKGTEVFNASIPGSMASDAYLISRALFKADDKPQLVIIGVNPRDFIDNTVTAPADTEPFQFFSRYVGLGNLARAAFSDPFAFLDWNFHQYLPLKRLNSKLAEVASNLARVGQNGEDAHPRTLVSHLNKKRDILQVFMGGGLDIRKGEWLIPYPMPYGFQDNMPEYMRRYKSTKTSLYPAEKKFFNAFLARLKDENIKVLVVNMPATVPNRALLPDSFWHEFKTYLSSTSTKYGAEYLDLSDDFRFISTDFLDTVHLNSMGGARLFNIMADTIGKSSTLSAAAIPADQPSELRTNIQTSASDNTWK
;
A
#
# COMPACT_ATOMS: atom_id res chain seq x y z
N MET A 1 -18.95 37.53 -56.40
CA MET A 1 -18.54 38.60 -55.47
C MET A 1 -18.97 38.36 -53.99
N ARG A 2 -20.21 37.96 -53.73
CA ARG A 2 -20.68 37.79 -52.32
C ARG A 2 -20.12 36.52 -51.63
N SER A 3 -19.85 35.44 -52.38
CA SER A 3 -19.26 34.18 -51.85
C SER A 3 -17.77 34.33 -51.47
N ASP A 4 -17.05 35.10 -52.27
CA ASP A 4 -15.57 35.27 -52.06
C ASP A 4 -15.28 36.17 -50.85
N GLN A 5 -16.15 37.15 -50.60
CA GLN A 5 -16.09 37.99 -49.42
C GLN A 5 -16.43 37.21 -48.11
N LEU A 6 -17.37 36.28 -48.17
CA LEU A 6 -17.69 35.41 -47.02
C LEU A 6 -16.58 34.41 -46.73
N GLN A 7 -15.94 33.84 -47.76
CA GLN A 7 -14.80 32.96 -47.58
C GLN A 7 -13.55 33.70 -47.02
N ALA A 8 -13.28 34.90 -47.49
CA ALA A 8 -12.20 35.73 -46.98
C ALA A 8 -12.44 36.13 -45.49
N ALA A 9 -13.66 36.49 -45.12
CA ALA A 9 -14.02 36.84 -43.77
C ALA A 9 -13.92 35.63 -42.80
N ASN A 10 -14.32 34.44 -43.26
CA ASN A 10 -14.16 33.19 -42.44
C ASN A 10 -12.69 32.81 -42.27
N LYS A 11 -11.90 32.94 -43.34
CA LYS A 11 -10.46 32.64 -43.25
C LYS A 11 -9.72 33.60 -42.31
N SER A 12 -10.08 34.88 -42.31
CA SER A 12 -9.54 35.88 -41.37
C SER A 12 -9.92 35.59 -39.94
N LYS A 13 -11.18 35.19 -39.64
CA LYS A 13 -11.60 34.83 -38.30
C LYS A 13 -10.89 33.56 -37.79
N THR A 14 -10.71 32.55 -38.63
CA THR A 14 -10.04 31.30 -38.26
C THR A 14 -8.57 31.59 -37.98
N THR A 15 -7.91 32.45 -38.74
CA THR A 15 -6.51 32.86 -38.52
C THR A 15 -6.36 33.64 -37.22
N ALA A 16 -7.27 34.58 -36.93
CA ALA A 16 -7.26 35.35 -35.67
C ALA A 16 -7.48 34.47 -34.44
N LEU A 17 -8.39 33.49 -34.52
CA LEU A 17 -8.63 32.50 -33.45
C LEU A 17 -7.39 31.61 -33.24
N ALA A 18 -6.74 31.17 -34.31
CA ALA A 18 -5.54 30.35 -34.22
C ALA A 18 -4.36 31.15 -33.61
N CYS A 19 -4.17 32.42 -34.00
CA CYS A 19 -3.16 33.30 -33.41
C CYS A 19 -3.45 33.57 -31.93
N GLY A 20 -4.72 33.81 -31.53
CA GLY A 20 -5.14 34.02 -30.16
C GLY A 20 -4.86 32.79 -29.30
N PHE A 21 -5.17 31.60 -29.82
CA PHE A 21 -4.90 30.33 -29.14
C PHE A 21 -3.38 30.12 -28.93
N LEU A 22 -2.54 30.37 -29.95
CA LEU A 22 -1.09 30.21 -29.85
C LEU A 22 -0.48 31.20 -28.83
N VAL A 23 -0.98 32.43 -28.79
CA VAL A 23 -0.55 33.43 -27.81
C VAL A 23 -0.94 33.01 -26.40
N ALA A 24 -2.17 32.53 -26.19
CA ALA A 24 -2.65 32.02 -24.90
C ALA A 24 -1.82 30.82 -24.44
N LEU A 25 -1.52 29.90 -25.35
CA LEU A 25 -0.69 28.74 -25.09
C LEU A 25 0.74 29.12 -24.70
N ALA A 26 1.35 30.06 -25.45
CA ALA A 26 2.68 30.57 -25.14
C ALA A 26 2.72 31.29 -23.79
N ALA A 27 1.71 32.12 -23.48
CA ALA A 27 1.57 32.77 -22.19
C ALA A 27 1.40 31.75 -21.04
N PHE A 28 0.59 30.72 -21.26
CA PHE A 28 0.42 29.62 -20.28
C PHE A 28 1.76 28.92 -19.97
N PHE A 29 2.53 28.57 -20.98
CA PHE A 29 3.85 27.97 -20.78
C PHE A 29 4.85 28.95 -20.13
N ALA A 30 4.87 30.22 -20.52
CA ALA A 30 5.74 31.23 -19.93
C ALA A 30 5.44 31.42 -18.43
N ILE A 31 4.17 31.50 -18.06
CA ILE A 31 3.74 31.61 -16.66
C ILE A 31 4.12 30.35 -15.88
N ASN A 32 3.95 29.14 -16.46
CA ASN A 32 4.38 27.91 -15.82
C ASN A 32 5.89 27.85 -15.62
N LEU A 33 6.70 28.25 -16.62
CA LEU A 33 8.15 28.32 -16.50
C LEU A 33 8.61 29.31 -15.42
N PHE A 34 7.96 30.46 -15.33
CA PHE A 34 8.21 31.43 -14.26
C PHE A 34 7.84 30.84 -12.88
N ALA A 35 6.70 30.17 -12.79
CA ALA A 35 6.23 29.55 -11.57
C ALA A 35 7.13 28.39 -11.10
N VAL A 36 7.78 27.64 -12.01
CA VAL A 36 8.78 26.62 -11.65
C VAL A 36 9.93 27.21 -10.83
N GLY A 37 10.41 28.41 -11.22
CA GLY A 37 11.49 29.10 -10.49
C GLY A 37 11.08 29.66 -9.13
N THR A 38 9.79 29.89 -8.91
CA THR A 38 9.27 30.54 -7.68
C THR A 38 8.58 29.56 -6.74
N LEU A 39 7.98 28.49 -7.25
CA LEU A 39 7.31 27.48 -6.44
C LEU A 39 8.29 26.33 -6.17
N LYS A 40 8.76 26.23 -4.93
CA LYS A 40 9.57 25.08 -4.49
C LYS A 40 8.80 23.79 -4.76
N GLU A 41 9.46 22.85 -5.42
CA GLU A 41 8.91 21.49 -5.54
C GLU A 41 8.69 20.90 -4.16
N PRO A 42 7.61 20.12 -3.96
CA PRO A 42 7.46 19.39 -2.72
C PRO A 42 8.64 18.42 -2.58
N THR A 43 9.51 18.68 -1.62
CA THR A 43 10.68 17.87 -1.29
C THR A 43 10.27 16.57 -0.60
N GLY A 44 9.62 15.67 -1.34
CA GLY A 44 9.18 14.39 -0.80
C GLY A 44 8.09 14.51 0.28
N LEU A 45 7.64 13.38 0.78
CA LEU A 45 6.68 13.34 1.90
C LEU A 45 7.46 13.43 3.22
N THR A 46 7.17 14.49 4.01
CA THR A 46 7.78 14.69 5.33
C THR A 46 6.72 14.78 6.42
N GLY A 47 7.12 14.53 7.67
CA GLY A 47 6.23 14.71 8.83
C GLY A 47 5.70 16.15 8.94
N GLU A 48 6.48 17.15 8.53
CA GLU A 48 6.07 18.56 8.49
C GLU A 48 4.97 18.82 7.44
N ILE A 49 5.05 18.19 6.26
CA ILE A 49 4.00 18.28 5.23
C ILE A 49 2.70 17.65 5.75
N LEU A 50 2.80 16.53 6.45
CA LEU A 50 1.62 15.86 7.02
C LEU A 50 1.02 16.64 8.20
N SER A 51 1.84 17.28 9.03
CA SER A 51 1.35 18.08 10.17
C SER A 51 0.66 19.38 9.74
N LYS A 52 1.10 19.98 8.63
CA LYS A 52 0.47 21.16 8.03
C LYS A 52 -0.84 20.86 7.30
N ARG A 53 -1.09 19.62 6.98
CA ARG A 53 -2.40 19.21 6.48
C ARG A 53 -3.32 19.11 7.69
N SER A 54 -4.27 20.03 7.77
CA SER A 54 -5.22 20.06 8.86
C SER A 54 -5.93 18.71 8.97
N GLU A 55 -6.33 18.36 10.16
CA GLU A 55 -7.16 17.18 10.44
C GLU A 55 -8.49 17.20 9.65
N GLU A 56 -8.81 18.32 9.04
CA GLU A 56 -10.01 18.60 8.24
C GLU A 56 -9.86 18.33 6.74
N SER A 57 -8.67 17.92 6.27
CA SER A 57 -8.49 17.66 4.84
C SER A 57 -9.23 16.39 4.39
N SER A 58 -9.67 16.35 3.13
CA SER A 58 -10.35 15.20 2.51
C SER A 58 -9.53 13.88 2.57
N GLN A 59 -8.28 13.95 3.02
CA GLN A 59 -7.36 12.82 3.11
C GLN A 59 -7.30 12.17 4.49
N GLU A 60 -7.92 12.76 5.51
CA GLU A 60 -7.97 12.22 6.88
C GLU A 60 -8.62 10.83 6.96
N GLY A 61 -9.49 10.52 6.04
CA GLY A 61 -10.11 9.20 5.93
C GLY A 61 -9.19 8.15 5.29
N SER A 62 -8.04 8.51 4.69
CA SER A 62 -7.26 7.60 3.86
C SER A 62 -6.30 6.74 4.69
N TRP A 63 -6.19 5.46 4.31
CA TRP A 63 -5.24 4.54 4.93
C TRP A 63 -3.80 5.00 4.70
N SER A 64 -3.51 5.52 3.51
CA SER A 64 -2.19 6.02 3.11
C SER A 64 -1.74 7.18 3.97
N PHE A 65 -2.64 8.13 4.30
CA PHE A 65 -2.33 9.23 5.20
C PHE A 65 -1.89 8.72 6.58
N TRP A 66 -2.64 7.77 7.16
CA TRP A 66 -2.35 7.26 8.48
C TRP A 66 -1.07 6.41 8.51
N ILE A 67 -0.79 5.62 7.46
CA ILE A 67 0.49 4.92 7.34
C ILE A 67 1.64 5.90 7.27
N ALA A 68 1.54 6.90 6.41
CA ALA A 68 2.58 7.90 6.26
C ALA A 68 2.83 8.66 7.57
N ARG A 69 1.75 9.09 8.25
CA ARG A 69 1.83 9.77 9.55
C ARG A 69 2.50 8.90 10.61
N ASN A 70 2.03 7.67 10.78
CA ASN A 70 2.58 6.74 11.78
C ASN A 70 4.04 6.39 11.50
N TYR A 71 4.44 6.27 10.24
CA TYR A 71 5.83 5.99 9.88
C TYR A 71 6.74 7.19 10.11
N LEU A 72 6.34 8.37 9.63
CA LEU A 72 7.17 9.58 9.64
C LEU A 72 7.25 10.30 11.01
N GLN A 73 6.37 9.94 11.95
CA GLN A 73 6.44 10.42 13.33
C GLN A 73 7.44 9.63 14.20
N ARG A 74 8.01 8.56 13.69
CA ARG A 74 9.06 7.81 14.39
C ARG A 74 10.38 8.54 14.30
N GLU A 75 11.17 8.43 15.37
CA GLU A 75 12.54 8.96 15.39
C GLU A 75 13.47 8.19 14.46
N LYS A 76 13.25 6.87 14.33
CA LYS A 76 13.98 5.97 13.43
C LYS A 76 13.03 5.04 12.68
N ALA A 77 13.45 4.62 11.49
CA ALA A 77 12.75 3.59 10.75
C ALA A 77 12.68 2.28 11.56
N PRO A 78 11.52 1.61 11.59
CA PRO A 78 11.40 0.29 12.21
C PRO A 78 12.30 -0.72 11.47
N PRO A 79 12.96 -1.64 12.19
CA PRO A 79 13.84 -2.63 11.57
C PRO A 79 13.13 -3.49 10.53
N VAL A 80 11.87 -3.80 10.77
CA VAL A 80 11.03 -4.62 9.89
C VAL A 80 9.79 -3.84 9.45
N VAL A 81 9.53 -3.82 8.14
CA VAL A 81 8.29 -3.28 7.56
C VAL A 81 7.56 -4.38 6.79
N MET A 82 6.28 -4.53 7.07
CA MET A 82 5.42 -5.53 6.45
C MET A 82 4.42 -4.87 5.52
N PHE A 83 4.45 -5.23 4.23
CA PHE A 83 3.52 -4.79 3.19
C PHE A 83 2.51 -5.88 2.85
N GLY A 84 1.41 -5.49 2.27
CA GLY A 84 0.39 -6.37 1.72
C GLY A 84 -0.96 -5.69 1.65
N SER A 85 -1.94 -6.44 1.18
CA SER A 85 -3.34 -6.02 1.11
C SER A 85 -4.09 -6.34 2.42
N SER A 86 -5.42 -6.40 2.36
CA SER A 86 -6.27 -6.84 3.47
C SER A 86 -5.91 -8.23 4.00
N LEU A 87 -5.23 -9.06 3.23
CA LEU A 87 -4.81 -10.41 3.65
C LEU A 87 -3.82 -10.35 4.81
N ILE A 88 -2.80 -9.52 4.69
CA ILE A 88 -1.86 -9.25 5.79
C ILE A 88 -2.56 -8.44 6.90
N GLY A 89 -3.37 -7.44 6.50
CA GLY A 89 -4.11 -6.61 7.45
C GLY A 89 -4.99 -7.44 8.38
N SER A 90 -5.87 -8.28 7.85
CA SER A 90 -6.78 -9.10 8.67
C SER A 90 -6.04 -10.09 9.55
N ALA A 91 -5.00 -10.74 9.02
CA ALA A 91 -4.17 -11.64 9.81
C ALA A 91 -3.54 -10.92 11.01
N THR A 92 -3.00 -9.71 10.79
CA THR A 92 -2.38 -8.91 11.85
C THR A 92 -3.41 -8.52 12.90
N PHE A 93 -4.52 -7.91 12.49
CA PHE A 93 -5.51 -7.39 13.44
C PHE A 93 -6.17 -8.50 14.26
N SER A 94 -6.49 -9.61 13.61
CA SER A 94 -7.11 -10.74 14.27
C SER A 94 -6.17 -11.42 15.27
N ALA A 95 -4.93 -11.69 14.87
CA ALA A 95 -3.93 -12.32 15.73
C ALA A 95 -3.51 -11.42 16.89
N ASP A 96 -3.29 -10.14 16.62
CA ASP A 96 -2.86 -9.17 17.64
C ASP A 96 -3.94 -8.95 18.69
N SER A 97 -5.21 -8.88 18.29
CA SER A 97 -6.32 -8.72 19.24
C SER A 97 -6.36 -9.84 20.28
N VAL A 98 -6.08 -11.09 19.86
CA VAL A 98 -5.98 -12.23 20.76
C VAL A 98 -4.71 -12.22 21.59
N THR A 99 -3.57 -11.97 20.94
CA THR A 99 -2.25 -11.95 21.61
C THR A 99 -2.19 -10.89 22.71
N MET A 100 -2.74 -9.71 22.43
CA MET A 100 -2.76 -8.59 23.35
C MET A 100 -3.94 -8.60 24.30
N LYS A 101 -4.89 -9.50 24.12
CA LYS A 101 -6.17 -9.58 24.87
C LYS A 101 -6.90 -8.22 24.91
N ASN A 102 -6.73 -7.43 23.88
CA ASN A 102 -7.29 -6.10 23.74
C ASN A 102 -7.44 -5.75 22.27
N PHE A 103 -8.44 -4.93 21.97
CA PHE A 103 -8.57 -4.36 20.63
C PHE A 103 -7.43 -3.38 20.34
N ARG A 104 -6.89 -3.51 19.15
CA ARG A 104 -5.92 -2.52 18.62
C ARG A 104 -6.53 -1.77 17.45
N ASP A 105 -6.49 -0.46 17.55
CA ASP A 105 -6.85 0.39 16.44
C ASP A 105 -5.77 0.29 15.36
N CYS A 106 -6.02 -0.55 14.37
CA CYS A 106 -5.08 -0.84 13.29
C CYS A 106 -4.78 0.37 12.38
N VAL A 107 -5.50 1.46 12.52
CA VAL A 107 -5.22 2.71 11.85
C VAL A 107 -4.15 3.49 12.61
N LEU A 108 -4.27 3.56 13.91
CA LEU A 108 -3.37 4.30 14.79
C LEU A 108 -2.19 3.46 15.27
N ASP A 109 -2.41 2.18 15.54
CA ASP A 109 -1.36 1.26 15.96
C ASP A 109 -0.99 0.34 14.81
N ARG A 110 0.16 0.63 14.23
CA ARG A 110 0.71 -0.07 13.07
C ARG A 110 1.76 -1.12 13.43
N ARG A 111 1.77 -1.59 14.66
CA ARG A 111 2.62 -2.71 15.06
C ARG A 111 1.98 -4.04 14.68
N ALA A 112 2.81 -5.05 14.44
CA ALA A 112 2.40 -6.44 14.31
C ALA A 112 2.87 -7.22 15.55
N ALA A 113 2.16 -7.03 16.66
CA ALA A 113 2.59 -7.49 18.00
C ALA A 113 2.75 -9.01 18.09
N THR A 114 1.93 -9.78 17.39
CA THR A 114 2.05 -11.24 17.33
C THR A 114 3.33 -11.64 16.63
N LEU A 115 3.63 -11.05 15.47
CA LEU A 115 4.89 -11.33 14.76
C LEU A 115 6.10 -10.87 15.57
N GLU A 116 6.05 -9.71 16.23
CA GLU A 116 7.14 -9.25 17.11
C GLU A 116 7.41 -10.23 18.25
N LYS A 117 6.37 -10.77 18.88
CA LYS A 117 6.46 -11.79 19.91
C LYS A 117 7.12 -13.07 19.37
N ASP A 118 6.68 -13.53 18.21
CA ASP A 118 7.19 -14.77 17.62
C ASP A 118 8.65 -14.60 17.15
N LEU A 119 9.01 -13.46 16.57
CA LEU A 119 10.40 -13.11 16.24
C LEU A 119 11.27 -13.05 17.50
N LYS A 120 10.78 -12.44 18.58
CA LYS A 120 11.52 -12.41 19.86
C LYS A 120 11.81 -13.82 20.38
N GLN A 121 10.87 -14.74 20.26
CA GLN A 121 11.09 -16.14 20.65
C GLN A 121 12.15 -16.85 19.80
N ARG A 122 12.20 -16.56 18.49
CA ARG A 122 13.16 -17.19 17.57
C ARG A 122 14.54 -16.55 17.59
N LEU A 123 14.60 -15.22 17.69
CA LEU A 123 15.84 -14.45 17.60
C LEU A 123 16.46 -14.13 18.96
N GLY A 124 15.77 -14.44 20.06
CA GLY A 124 16.19 -14.10 21.44
C GLY A 124 16.14 -12.60 21.76
N LYS A 125 15.73 -11.75 20.81
CA LYS A 125 15.66 -10.30 20.95
C LYS A 125 14.39 -9.73 20.36
N GLY A 126 13.90 -8.63 20.97
CA GLY A 126 12.78 -7.89 20.48
C GLY A 126 13.14 -7.09 19.23
N THR A 127 12.25 -7.11 18.25
CA THR A 127 12.32 -6.25 17.08
C THR A 127 10.95 -5.62 16.84
N GLU A 128 10.94 -4.38 16.36
CA GLU A 128 9.70 -3.70 16.01
C GLU A 128 9.30 -4.07 14.57
N VAL A 129 8.03 -4.39 14.37
CA VAL A 129 7.44 -4.65 13.05
C VAL A 129 6.37 -3.62 12.73
N PHE A 130 6.62 -2.80 11.71
CA PHE A 130 5.65 -1.83 11.22
C PHE A 130 4.76 -2.46 10.14
N ASN A 131 3.46 -2.45 10.36
CA ASN A 131 2.49 -2.94 9.41
C ASN A 131 2.04 -1.83 8.45
N ALA A 132 2.55 -1.84 7.23
CA ALA A 132 2.20 -0.94 6.14
C ALA A 132 1.12 -1.52 5.20
N SER A 133 0.42 -2.59 5.60
CA SER A 133 -0.66 -3.16 4.78
C SER A 133 -1.85 -2.20 4.65
N ILE A 134 -2.45 -2.18 3.46
CA ILE A 134 -3.63 -1.37 3.14
C ILE A 134 -4.70 -2.27 2.53
N PRO A 135 -5.94 -2.29 3.04
CA PRO A 135 -7.03 -2.99 2.39
C PRO A 135 -7.20 -2.52 0.95
N GLY A 136 -7.26 -3.49 0.03
CA GLY A 136 -7.42 -3.19 -1.39
C GLY A 136 -6.15 -2.80 -2.14
N SER A 137 -4.99 -2.71 -1.47
CA SER A 137 -3.73 -2.41 -2.15
C SER A 137 -3.34 -3.48 -3.18
N MET A 138 -2.59 -3.05 -4.18
CA MET A 138 -2.02 -3.84 -5.25
C MET A 138 -0.49 -3.94 -5.06
N ALA A 139 0.18 -4.74 -5.86
CA ALA A 139 1.64 -4.89 -5.77
C ALA A 139 2.38 -3.57 -6.06
N SER A 140 1.84 -2.71 -6.94
CA SER A 140 2.34 -1.38 -7.25
C SER A 140 2.38 -0.43 -6.04
N ASP A 141 1.44 -0.58 -5.11
CA ASP A 141 1.33 0.31 -3.96
C ASP A 141 2.51 0.15 -3.00
N ALA A 142 3.04 -1.07 -2.84
CA ALA A 142 4.24 -1.31 -2.03
C ALA A 142 5.46 -0.53 -2.57
N TYR A 143 5.60 -0.43 -3.91
CA TYR A 143 6.63 0.40 -4.53
C TYR A 143 6.48 1.87 -4.16
N LEU A 144 5.27 2.41 -4.29
CA LEU A 144 5.00 3.82 -4.02
C LEU A 144 5.20 4.18 -2.54
N ILE A 145 4.67 3.36 -1.64
CA ILE A 145 4.80 3.55 -0.21
C ILE A 145 6.28 3.52 0.21
N SER A 146 7.02 2.52 -0.27
CA SER A 146 8.45 2.41 0.04
C SER A 146 9.24 3.60 -0.50
N ARG A 147 8.92 4.07 -1.73
CA ARG A 147 9.54 5.26 -2.34
C ARG A 147 9.27 6.53 -1.55
N ALA A 148 8.07 6.66 -0.99
CA ALA A 148 7.66 7.84 -0.25
C ALA A 148 8.23 7.88 1.18
N LEU A 149 8.36 6.71 1.82
CA LEU A 149 8.66 6.63 3.25
C LEU A 149 10.12 6.29 3.56
N PHE A 150 10.79 5.45 2.75
CA PHE A 150 12.16 5.03 3.04
C PHE A 150 13.16 6.08 2.57
N LYS A 151 13.92 6.62 3.49
CA LYS A 151 15.00 7.58 3.23
C LYS A 151 16.34 6.83 3.11
N ALA A 152 17.32 7.44 2.47
CA ALA A 152 18.62 6.81 2.23
C ALA A 152 19.33 6.37 3.53
N ASP A 153 19.23 7.21 4.55
CA ASP A 153 19.88 7.05 5.86
C ASP A 153 18.95 6.51 6.96
N ASP A 154 17.64 6.44 6.68
CA ASP A 154 16.62 5.99 7.64
C ASP A 154 15.59 5.07 6.95
N LYS A 155 15.88 3.79 6.91
CA LYS A 155 15.11 2.75 6.21
C LYS A 155 15.14 1.42 6.96
N PRO A 156 14.13 0.55 6.76
CA PRO A 156 14.12 -0.78 7.36
C PRO A 156 15.29 -1.63 6.85
N GLN A 157 15.66 -2.64 7.61
CA GLN A 157 16.64 -3.65 7.23
C GLN A 157 15.99 -4.87 6.59
N LEU A 158 14.74 -5.17 6.98
CA LEU A 158 13.92 -6.26 6.45
C LEU A 158 12.56 -5.75 5.99
N VAL A 159 12.17 -6.15 4.81
CA VAL A 159 10.81 -5.98 4.28
C VAL A 159 10.17 -7.35 4.12
N ILE A 160 8.95 -7.49 4.61
CA ILE A 160 8.08 -8.62 4.36
C ILE A 160 6.95 -8.15 3.46
N ILE A 161 6.67 -8.88 2.38
CA ILE A 161 5.53 -8.57 1.52
C ILE A 161 4.65 -9.79 1.32
N GLY A 162 3.40 -9.70 1.80
CA GLY A 162 2.37 -10.70 1.51
C GLY A 162 1.65 -10.37 0.22
N VAL A 163 1.60 -11.31 -0.71
CA VAL A 163 0.96 -11.17 -2.02
C VAL A 163 0.03 -12.33 -2.33
N ASN A 164 -0.94 -12.06 -3.19
CA ASN A 164 -1.90 -13.04 -3.70
C ASN A 164 -2.20 -12.70 -5.17
N PRO A 165 -2.71 -13.61 -6.02
CA PRO A 165 -3.13 -13.29 -7.39
C PRO A 165 -3.99 -12.02 -7.51
N ARG A 166 -4.88 -11.78 -6.57
CA ARG A 166 -5.73 -10.58 -6.54
C ARG A 166 -4.92 -9.28 -6.60
N ASP A 167 -3.77 -9.24 -5.97
CA ASP A 167 -2.94 -8.04 -5.92
C ASP A 167 -2.23 -7.75 -7.27
N PHE A 168 -2.48 -8.59 -8.29
CA PHE A 168 -1.94 -8.47 -9.66
C PHE A 168 -3.02 -8.45 -10.74
N ILE A 169 -4.18 -9.10 -10.52
CA ILE A 169 -5.19 -9.33 -11.58
C ILE A 169 -6.62 -8.91 -11.22
N ASP A 170 -6.80 -8.03 -10.27
CA ASP A 170 -8.14 -7.59 -9.85
C ASP A 170 -8.92 -6.92 -11.00
N ASN A 171 -9.95 -7.61 -11.52
CA ASN A 171 -10.76 -7.08 -12.62
C ASN A 171 -11.70 -5.93 -12.20
N THR A 172 -11.72 -5.56 -10.93
CA THR A 172 -12.44 -4.36 -10.44
C THR A 172 -11.57 -3.11 -10.44
N VAL A 173 -10.28 -3.26 -10.75
CA VAL A 173 -9.29 -2.18 -10.88
C VAL A 173 -8.79 -2.18 -12.33
N THR A 174 -8.79 -1.03 -13.01
CA THR A 174 -8.39 -0.94 -14.41
C THR A 174 -6.91 -0.65 -14.60
N ALA A 175 -6.29 0.05 -13.65
CA ALA A 175 -4.88 0.42 -13.67
C ALA A 175 -4.32 0.59 -12.24
N PRO A 176 -3.00 0.49 -12.05
CA PRO A 176 -2.37 0.82 -10.77
C PRO A 176 -2.77 2.20 -10.22
N ALA A 177 -2.98 3.18 -11.11
CA ALA A 177 -3.37 4.54 -10.73
C ALA A 177 -4.76 4.67 -10.07
N ASP A 178 -5.59 3.64 -10.14
CA ASP A 178 -6.95 3.67 -9.58
C ASP A 178 -6.99 3.36 -8.08
N THR A 179 -5.87 2.90 -7.49
CA THR A 179 -5.82 2.58 -6.07
C THR A 179 -5.70 3.84 -5.20
N GLU A 180 -6.22 3.77 -3.97
CA GLU A 180 -6.09 4.88 -2.99
C GLU A 180 -4.62 5.17 -2.66
N PRO A 181 -3.75 4.17 -2.40
CA PRO A 181 -2.35 4.44 -2.15
C PRO A 181 -1.63 5.10 -3.33
N PHE A 182 -1.93 4.68 -4.56
CA PHE A 182 -1.35 5.33 -5.73
C PHE A 182 -1.74 6.81 -5.81
N GLN A 183 -3.03 7.12 -5.65
CA GLN A 183 -3.52 8.49 -5.71
C GLN A 183 -2.92 9.38 -4.60
N PHE A 184 -2.63 8.80 -3.44
CA PHE A 184 -1.98 9.51 -2.34
C PHE A 184 -0.47 9.69 -2.58
N PHE A 185 0.27 8.60 -2.76
CA PHE A 185 1.74 8.62 -2.75
C PHE A 185 2.36 9.10 -4.06
N SER A 186 1.71 8.92 -5.21
CA SER A 186 2.25 9.37 -6.50
C SER A 186 2.47 10.88 -6.60
N ARG A 187 1.89 11.65 -5.68
CA ARG A 187 2.11 13.11 -5.55
C ARG A 187 3.48 13.46 -4.96
N TYR A 188 4.14 12.51 -4.32
CA TYR A 188 5.39 12.70 -3.59
C TYR A 188 6.56 11.92 -4.15
N VAL A 189 6.31 11.06 -5.14
CA VAL A 189 7.33 10.20 -5.73
C VAL A 189 7.28 10.26 -7.26
N GLY A 190 8.46 10.32 -7.89
CA GLY A 190 8.56 10.19 -9.33
C GLY A 190 8.43 8.73 -9.76
N LEU A 191 7.63 8.47 -10.79
CA LEU A 191 7.42 7.12 -11.33
C LEU A 191 8.47 6.71 -12.36
N GLY A 192 9.20 7.67 -12.95
CA GLY A 192 10.19 7.40 -13.98
C GLY A 192 9.60 6.61 -15.16
N ASN A 193 10.26 5.52 -15.54
CA ASN A 193 9.83 4.63 -16.62
C ASN A 193 8.57 3.79 -16.30
N LEU A 194 8.13 3.78 -15.07
CA LEU A 194 6.89 3.10 -14.65
C LEU A 194 5.63 3.93 -14.92
N ALA A 195 5.79 5.25 -15.13
CA ALA A 195 4.64 6.15 -15.30
C ALA A 195 3.68 5.66 -16.40
N ARG A 196 4.20 5.19 -17.55
CA ARG A 196 3.35 4.67 -18.62
C ARG A 196 2.57 3.41 -18.24
N ALA A 197 3.13 2.57 -17.38
CA ALA A 197 2.47 1.35 -16.93
C ALA A 197 1.40 1.61 -15.85
N ALA A 198 1.42 2.77 -15.22
CA ALA A 198 0.52 3.13 -14.14
C ALA A 198 -0.91 3.44 -14.62
N PHE A 199 -1.09 3.81 -15.89
CA PHE A 199 -2.35 4.30 -16.43
C PHE A 199 -2.83 3.42 -17.59
N SER A 200 -4.12 3.08 -17.59
CA SER A 200 -4.78 2.39 -18.72
C SER A 200 -5.12 3.35 -19.85
N ASP A 201 -5.39 4.61 -19.52
CA ASP A 201 -5.81 5.66 -20.44
C ASP A 201 -4.66 6.66 -20.72
N PRO A 202 -4.32 6.94 -22.00
CA PRO A 202 -3.33 7.95 -22.37
C PRO A 202 -3.67 9.37 -21.87
N PHE A 203 -4.95 9.73 -21.79
CA PHE A 203 -5.34 11.05 -21.31
C PHE A 203 -5.15 11.18 -19.81
N ALA A 204 -5.47 10.14 -19.02
CA ALA A 204 -5.17 10.10 -17.60
C ALA A 204 -3.66 10.18 -17.34
N PHE A 205 -2.84 9.52 -18.15
CA PHE A 205 -1.39 9.63 -18.10
C PHE A 205 -0.89 11.05 -18.41
N LEU A 206 -1.45 11.71 -19.45
CA LEU A 206 -1.10 13.09 -19.78
C LEU A 206 -1.55 14.04 -18.67
N ASP A 207 -2.75 13.87 -18.15
CA ASP A 207 -3.27 14.68 -17.05
C ASP A 207 -2.39 14.59 -15.80
N TRP A 208 -1.98 13.36 -15.43
CA TRP A 208 -1.03 13.14 -14.34
C TRP A 208 0.31 13.86 -14.59
N ASN A 209 0.88 13.76 -15.81
CA ASN A 209 2.10 14.48 -16.17
C ASN A 209 1.93 15.99 -16.03
N PHE A 210 0.81 16.53 -16.50
CA PHE A 210 0.53 17.96 -16.36
C PHE A 210 0.44 18.37 -14.87
N HIS A 211 -0.13 17.53 -14.02
CA HIS A 211 -0.12 17.78 -12.58
C HIS A 211 1.27 17.73 -11.97
N GLN A 212 2.16 16.88 -12.46
CA GLN A 212 3.54 16.79 -11.97
C GLN A 212 4.41 17.98 -12.41
N TYR A 213 4.29 18.39 -13.68
CA TYR A 213 5.23 19.32 -14.30
C TYR A 213 4.68 20.73 -14.50
N LEU A 214 3.38 20.97 -14.36
CA LEU A 214 2.80 22.31 -14.51
C LEU A 214 2.38 22.91 -13.18
N PRO A 215 3.17 23.85 -12.61
CA PRO A 215 2.89 24.48 -11.33
C PRO A 215 1.52 25.12 -11.22
N LEU A 216 1.03 25.75 -12.32
CA LEU A 216 -0.31 26.35 -12.34
C LEU A 216 -1.42 25.32 -12.18
N LYS A 217 -1.26 24.11 -12.71
CA LYS A 217 -2.26 23.06 -12.55
C LYS A 217 -2.28 22.57 -11.10
N ARG A 218 -1.11 22.47 -10.44
CA ARG A 218 -1.02 22.18 -9.00
C ARG A 218 -1.64 23.30 -8.16
N LEU A 219 -1.42 24.55 -8.53
CA LEU A 219 -2.00 25.70 -7.83
C LEU A 219 -3.52 25.72 -8.00
N ASN A 220 -4.05 25.44 -9.19
CA ASN A 220 -5.48 25.40 -9.46
C ASN A 220 -6.19 24.33 -8.63
N SER A 221 -5.60 23.14 -8.46
CA SER A 221 -6.16 22.09 -7.60
C SER A 221 -6.19 22.52 -6.12
N LYS A 222 -5.15 23.21 -5.64
CA LYS A 222 -5.13 23.78 -4.29
C LYS A 222 -6.16 24.91 -4.13
N LEU A 223 -6.30 25.78 -5.11
CA LEU A 223 -7.32 26.85 -5.09
C LEU A 223 -8.73 26.27 -5.15
N ALA A 224 -8.97 25.23 -5.93
CA ALA A 224 -10.25 24.53 -5.98
C ALA A 224 -10.55 23.84 -4.63
N GLU A 225 -9.57 23.25 -3.96
CA GLU A 225 -9.68 22.69 -2.62
C GLU A 225 -10.01 23.78 -1.59
N VAL A 226 -9.28 24.89 -1.60
CA VAL A 226 -9.57 26.05 -0.73
C VAL A 226 -10.96 26.61 -1.01
N ALA A 227 -11.34 26.80 -2.27
CA ALA A 227 -12.66 27.30 -2.65
C ALA A 227 -13.79 26.34 -2.21
N SER A 228 -13.57 25.03 -2.34
CA SER A 228 -14.56 24.03 -1.88
C SER A 228 -14.69 24.03 -0.34
N ASN A 229 -13.59 24.22 0.38
CA ASN A 229 -13.61 24.34 1.84
C ASN A 229 -14.29 25.63 2.30
N LEU A 230 -14.02 26.76 1.63
CA LEU A 230 -14.71 28.03 1.90
C LEU A 230 -16.21 27.95 1.58
N ALA A 231 -16.59 27.30 0.48
CA ALA A 231 -17.98 27.08 0.14
C ALA A 231 -18.72 26.21 1.16
N ARG A 232 -18.04 25.20 1.72
CA ARG A 232 -18.58 24.36 2.81
C ARG A 232 -18.75 25.14 4.11
N VAL A 233 -17.79 26.00 4.46
CA VAL A 233 -17.88 26.88 5.64
C VAL A 233 -19.03 27.86 5.49
N GLY A 234 -19.30 28.37 4.27
CA GLY A 234 -20.42 29.29 4.01
C GLY A 234 -21.80 28.64 4.01
N GLN A 235 -21.90 27.32 3.80
CA GLN A 235 -23.17 26.59 3.79
C GLN A 235 -23.57 26.01 5.15
N ASN A 236 -22.62 25.80 6.07
CA ASN A 236 -22.85 25.16 7.37
C ASN A 236 -22.60 26.18 8.51
N GLY A 237 -23.40 27.21 8.57
CA GLY A 237 -23.26 28.31 9.55
C GLY A 237 -23.44 27.92 11.03
N GLU A 238 -23.81 26.70 11.38
CA GLU A 238 -23.98 26.28 12.77
C GLU A 238 -23.35 24.92 13.15
N ASP A 239 -22.94 24.07 12.18
CA ASP A 239 -22.44 22.73 12.46
C ASP A 239 -20.96 22.50 12.07
N ALA A 240 -20.18 23.58 11.91
CA ALA A 240 -18.75 23.49 11.68
C ALA A 240 -17.98 23.20 12.99
N HIS A 241 -18.44 22.22 13.76
CA HIS A 241 -17.51 21.59 14.69
C HIS A 241 -16.44 20.84 13.87
N PRO A 242 -15.16 21.11 14.13
CA PRO A 242 -14.09 20.34 13.48
C PRO A 242 -14.43 18.87 13.70
N ARG A 243 -14.55 18.13 12.61
CA ARG A 243 -14.75 16.68 12.69
C ARG A 243 -13.60 16.15 13.51
N THR A 244 -13.88 15.84 14.76
CA THR A 244 -12.86 15.43 15.70
C THR A 244 -12.21 14.15 15.21
N LEU A 245 -10.93 13.97 15.48
CA LEU A 245 -10.17 12.72 15.25
C LEU A 245 -11.02 11.49 15.60
N VAL A 246 -11.81 11.59 16.67
CA VAL A 246 -12.75 10.58 17.16
C VAL A 246 -13.84 10.21 16.13
N SER A 247 -14.41 11.15 15.38
CA SER A 247 -15.46 10.85 14.39
C SER A 247 -14.90 10.12 13.18
N HIS A 248 -13.68 10.43 12.76
CA HIS A 248 -12.98 9.72 11.69
C HIS A 248 -12.54 8.33 12.13
N LEU A 249 -12.07 8.19 13.35
CA LEU A 249 -11.75 6.90 13.94
C LEU A 249 -12.98 5.99 14.03
N ASN A 250 -14.14 6.52 14.40
CA ASN A 250 -15.39 5.77 14.45
C ASN A 250 -15.80 5.26 13.06
N LYS A 251 -15.74 6.11 12.02
CA LYS A 251 -16.03 5.68 10.65
C LYS A 251 -15.07 4.59 10.14
N LYS A 252 -13.80 4.64 10.52
CA LYS A 252 -12.82 3.62 10.17
C LYS A 252 -12.96 2.34 11.00
N ARG A 253 -13.35 2.46 12.24
CA ARG A 253 -13.74 1.31 13.07
C ARG A 253 -14.92 0.56 12.45
N ASP A 254 -15.90 1.27 11.87
CA ASP A 254 -17.02 0.65 11.15
C ASP A 254 -16.52 -0.16 9.93
N ILE A 255 -15.53 0.35 9.19
CA ILE A 255 -14.90 -0.39 8.09
C ILE A 255 -14.15 -1.63 8.60
N LEU A 256 -13.43 -1.51 9.71
CA LEU A 256 -12.75 -2.63 10.35
C LEU A 256 -13.72 -3.70 10.86
N GLN A 257 -14.88 -3.28 11.36
CA GLN A 257 -15.94 -4.19 11.77
C GLN A 257 -16.40 -5.09 10.61
N VAL A 258 -16.47 -4.54 9.39
CA VAL A 258 -16.77 -5.34 8.19
C VAL A 258 -15.67 -6.37 7.92
N PHE A 259 -14.39 -5.98 8.07
CA PHE A 259 -13.27 -6.90 7.91
C PHE A 259 -13.18 -7.97 8.99
N MET A 260 -13.65 -7.66 10.20
CA MET A 260 -13.56 -8.56 11.36
C MET A 260 -14.80 -9.44 11.57
N GLY A 261 -15.73 -9.48 10.61
CA GLY A 261 -16.86 -10.39 10.64
C GLY A 261 -18.01 -9.99 11.55
N GLY A 262 -18.27 -8.71 11.76
CA GLY A 262 -19.55 -8.20 12.26
C GLY A 262 -19.89 -8.47 13.73
N GLY A 263 -18.96 -8.96 14.55
CA GLY A 263 -19.19 -9.32 15.95
C GLY A 263 -18.91 -8.23 16.99
N LEU A 264 -18.54 -7.01 16.58
CA LEU A 264 -18.08 -5.96 17.48
C LEU A 264 -19.11 -4.84 17.61
N ASP A 265 -19.77 -4.71 18.74
CA ASP A 265 -20.54 -3.51 19.06
C ASP A 265 -19.62 -2.39 19.58
N ILE A 266 -19.06 -1.64 18.64
CA ILE A 266 -18.17 -0.49 18.89
C ILE A 266 -18.83 0.57 19.78
N ARG A 267 -20.15 0.69 19.72
CA ARG A 267 -20.91 1.71 20.44
C ARG A 267 -20.92 1.51 21.94
N LYS A 268 -20.72 0.26 22.38
CA LYS A 268 -20.70 -0.09 23.82
C LYS A 268 -19.30 -0.13 24.42
N GLY A 269 -18.24 0.10 23.62
CA GLY A 269 -16.85 -0.04 24.11
C GLY A 269 -16.46 -1.48 24.48
N GLU A 270 -17.31 -2.45 24.18
CA GLU A 270 -17.09 -3.85 24.47
C GLU A 270 -16.38 -4.52 23.28
N TRP A 271 -15.08 -4.59 23.35
CA TRP A 271 -14.23 -5.24 22.37
C TRP A 271 -14.05 -6.72 22.71
N LEU A 272 -15.13 -7.45 22.70
CA LEU A 272 -15.07 -8.90 22.79
C LEU A 272 -14.89 -9.45 21.38
N ILE A 273 -13.65 -9.65 20.97
CA ILE A 273 -13.38 -10.64 19.94
C ILE A 273 -13.38 -11.98 20.66
N PRO A 274 -14.47 -12.74 20.58
CA PRO A 274 -14.49 -14.05 21.20
C PRO A 274 -13.42 -14.91 20.55
N TYR A 275 -12.58 -15.48 21.35
CA TYR A 275 -11.59 -16.45 20.89
C TYR A 275 -12.04 -17.87 21.28
N PRO A 276 -11.96 -18.81 20.34
CA PRO A 276 -11.73 -18.65 18.91
C PRO A 276 -12.91 -17.92 18.27
N MET A 277 -12.67 -17.12 17.23
CA MET A 277 -13.74 -16.44 16.51
C MET A 277 -14.76 -17.46 16.00
N PRO A 278 -15.91 -17.65 16.67
CA PRO A 278 -16.86 -18.70 16.30
C PRO A 278 -17.81 -18.25 15.20
N TYR A 279 -17.69 -17.01 14.72
CA TYR A 279 -18.74 -16.38 13.93
C TYR A 279 -18.43 -16.40 12.45
N GLY A 280 -19.15 -17.29 11.85
CA GLY A 280 -19.66 -17.16 10.51
C GLY A 280 -18.60 -16.87 9.46
N PHE A 281 -17.99 -17.94 8.92
CA PHE A 281 -17.35 -17.84 7.60
C PHE A 281 -18.26 -17.01 6.68
N GLN A 282 -17.76 -15.86 6.24
CA GLN A 282 -18.47 -14.98 5.31
C GLN A 282 -18.15 -15.42 3.88
N ASP A 283 -19.17 -15.84 3.16
CA ASP A 283 -18.98 -16.21 1.76
C ASP A 283 -18.76 -14.97 0.88
N ASN A 284 -17.51 -14.67 0.57
CA ASN A 284 -17.11 -13.63 -0.37
C ASN A 284 -16.78 -14.18 -1.78
N MET A 285 -17.13 -15.43 -2.08
CA MET A 285 -16.92 -16.03 -3.41
C MET A 285 -17.49 -15.18 -4.56
N PRO A 286 -18.71 -14.60 -4.49
CA PRO A 286 -19.22 -13.76 -5.56
C PRO A 286 -18.36 -12.53 -5.85
N GLU A 287 -17.68 -11.99 -4.83
CA GLU A 287 -16.74 -10.89 -5.00
C GLU A 287 -15.49 -11.36 -5.75
N TYR A 288 -14.90 -12.49 -5.32
CA TYR A 288 -13.69 -13.03 -5.95
C TYR A 288 -13.95 -13.56 -7.36
N MET A 289 -15.12 -14.09 -7.67
CA MET A 289 -15.53 -14.41 -9.05
C MET A 289 -15.49 -13.19 -9.96
N ARG A 290 -15.89 -12.00 -9.48
CA ARG A 290 -15.76 -10.76 -10.24
C ARG A 290 -14.31 -10.31 -10.39
N ARG A 291 -13.52 -10.40 -9.30
CA ARG A 291 -12.10 -10.01 -9.27
C ARG A 291 -11.26 -10.90 -10.18
N TYR A 292 -11.57 -12.19 -10.27
CA TYR A 292 -10.85 -13.19 -11.07
C TYR A 292 -11.52 -13.52 -12.41
N LYS A 293 -12.44 -12.66 -12.88
CA LYS A 293 -13.19 -12.88 -14.14
C LYS A 293 -12.28 -13.17 -15.33
N SER A 294 -11.10 -12.58 -15.39
CA SER A 294 -10.09 -12.79 -16.41
C SER A 294 -8.69 -12.68 -15.84
N THR A 295 -7.82 -13.58 -16.22
CA THR A 295 -6.37 -13.50 -15.94
C THR A 295 -5.61 -12.69 -17.00
N LYS A 296 -6.26 -12.39 -18.14
CA LYS A 296 -5.68 -11.63 -19.27
C LYS A 296 -6.09 -10.16 -19.16
N THR A 297 -5.52 -9.43 -18.23
CA THR A 297 -5.78 -8.01 -18.01
C THR A 297 -4.53 -7.17 -18.35
N SER A 298 -4.71 -5.90 -18.70
CA SER A 298 -3.61 -4.94 -18.82
C SER A 298 -2.94 -4.65 -17.47
N LEU A 299 -3.67 -4.88 -16.39
CA LEU A 299 -3.22 -4.69 -15.01
C LEU A 299 -2.10 -5.67 -14.65
N TYR A 300 -2.22 -6.96 -15.01
CA TYR A 300 -1.25 -7.99 -14.66
C TYR A 300 0.20 -7.66 -15.07
N PRO A 301 0.50 -7.33 -16.35
CA PRO A 301 1.86 -6.92 -16.73
C PRO A 301 2.30 -5.60 -16.09
N ALA A 302 1.37 -4.68 -15.79
CA ALA A 302 1.69 -3.44 -15.10
C ALA A 302 2.12 -3.70 -13.65
N GLU A 303 1.33 -4.47 -12.90
CA GLU A 303 1.66 -4.85 -11.52
C GLU A 303 2.98 -5.63 -11.42
N LYS A 304 3.23 -6.54 -12.37
CA LYS A 304 4.53 -7.25 -12.45
C LYS A 304 5.71 -6.28 -12.67
N LYS A 305 5.55 -5.21 -13.44
CA LYS A 305 6.59 -4.18 -13.62
C LYS A 305 6.86 -3.43 -12.33
N PHE A 306 5.81 -3.03 -11.61
CA PHE A 306 5.95 -2.35 -10.32
C PHE A 306 6.57 -3.25 -9.26
N PHE A 307 6.14 -4.51 -9.18
CA PHE A 307 6.70 -5.47 -8.25
C PHE A 307 8.19 -5.74 -8.51
N ASN A 308 8.57 -5.88 -9.79
CA ASN A 308 9.97 -6.01 -10.18
C ASN A 308 10.79 -4.77 -9.77
N ALA A 309 10.24 -3.57 -9.99
CA ALA A 309 10.90 -2.32 -9.60
C ALA A 309 10.99 -2.17 -8.08
N PHE A 310 9.98 -2.62 -7.34
CA PHE A 310 10.00 -2.67 -5.89
C PHE A 310 11.14 -3.53 -5.36
N LEU A 311 11.23 -4.78 -5.81
CA LEU A 311 12.29 -5.69 -5.37
C LEU A 311 13.68 -5.24 -5.83
N ALA A 312 13.81 -4.70 -7.07
CA ALA A 312 15.07 -4.14 -7.56
C ALA A 312 15.56 -3.01 -6.66
N ARG A 313 14.67 -2.06 -6.33
CA ARG A 313 14.99 -0.96 -5.44
C ARG A 313 15.45 -1.41 -4.06
N LEU A 314 14.71 -2.36 -3.44
CA LEU A 314 15.08 -2.85 -2.12
C LEU A 314 16.44 -3.55 -2.13
N LYS A 315 16.76 -4.29 -3.21
CA LYS A 315 18.08 -4.88 -3.43
C LYS A 315 19.17 -3.81 -3.52
N ASP A 316 18.95 -2.77 -4.34
CA ASP A 316 19.92 -1.67 -4.52
C ASP A 316 20.17 -0.90 -3.21
N GLU A 317 19.16 -0.81 -2.35
CA GLU A 317 19.25 -0.22 -1.02
C GLU A 317 19.74 -1.20 0.06
N ASN A 318 20.12 -2.42 -0.31
CA ASN A 318 20.55 -3.50 0.59
C ASN A 318 19.51 -3.87 1.67
N ILE A 319 18.23 -3.69 1.40
CA ILE A 319 17.13 -4.13 2.27
C ILE A 319 16.83 -5.59 1.94
N LYS A 320 16.80 -6.46 2.96
CA LYS A 320 16.44 -7.87 2.78
C LYS A 320 14.94 -8.03 2.63
N VAL A 321 14.51 -9.02 1.87
CA VAL A 321 13.08 -9.19 1.55
C VAL A 321 12.65 -10.63 1.74
N LEU A 322 11.49 -10.80 2.40
CA LEU A 322 10.73 -12.05 2.42
C LEU A 322 9.43 -11.81 1.63
N VAL A 323 9.29 -12.50 0.49
CA VAL A 323 8.05 -12.53 -0.30
C VAL A 323 7.21 -13.72 0.15
N VAL A 324 5.98 -13.47 0.57
CA VAL A 324 5.05 -14.48 1.06
C VAL A 324 3.86 -14.57 0.11
N ASN A 325 3.69 -15.71 -0.55
CA ASN A 325 2.46 -16.01 -1.30
C ASN A 325 1.40 -16.49 -0.30
N MET A 326 0.40 -15.65 -0.08
CA MET A 326 -0.56 -15.80 1.01
C MET A 326 -1.48 -17.01 0.84
N PRO A 327 -1.86 -17.67 1.94
CA PRO A 327 -2.79 -18.80 1.88
C PRO A 327 -4.18 -18.35 1.44
N ALA A 328 -4.88 -19.23 0.74
CA ALA A 328 -6.27 -19.08 0.36
C ALA A 328 -6.99 -20.43 0.45
N THR A 329 -8.31 -20.39 0.66
CA THR A 329 -9.11 -21.61 0.72
C THR A 329 -9.16 -22.32 -0.64
N VAL A 330 -9.37 -23.63 -0.62
CA VAL A 330 -9.50 -24.44 -1.82
C VAL A 330 -10.56 -23.89 -2.80
N PRO A 331 -11.78 -23.50 -2.33
CA PRO A 331 -12.77 -22.91 -3.25
C PRO A 331 -12.29 -21.62 -3.93
N ASN A 332 -11.59 -20.74 -3.21
CA ASN A 332 -11.09 -19.50 -3.80
C ASN A 332 -9.98 -19.77 -4.83
N ARG A 333 -9.07 -20.70 -4.51
CA ARG A 333 -8.01 -21.11 -5.44
C ARG A 333 -8.57 -21.71 -6.71
N ALA A 334 -9.66 -22.46 -6.63
CA ALA A 334 -10.34 -23.06 -7.78
C ALA A 334 -10.98 -22.05 -8.75
N LEU A 335 -11.08 -20.76 -8.37
CA LEU A 335 -11.51 -19.70 -9.28
C LEU A 335 -10.49 -19.37 -10.37
N LEU A 336 -9.25 -19.75 -10.18
CA LEU A 336 -8.16 -19.55 -11.16
C LEU A 336 -7.68 -20.90 -11.67
N PRO A 337 -7.37 -21.01 -12.98
CA PRO A 337 -6.87 -22.26 -13.54
C PRO A 337 -5.49 -22.61 -12.99
N ASP A 338 -5.19 -23.91 -12.91
CA ASP A 338 -3.90 -24.42 -12.41
C ASP A 338 -2.71 -23.87 -13.21
N SER A 339 -2.89 -23.65 -14.52
CA SER A 339 -1.87 -23.04 -15.37
C SER A 339 -1.51 -21.62 -14.94
N PHE A 340 -2.49 -20.84 -14.48
CA PHE A 340 -2.24 -19.51 -13.93
C PHE A 340 -1.49 -19.59 -12.58
N TRP A 341 -1.90 -20.48 -11.69
CA TRP A 341 -1.21 -20.71 -10.43
C TRP A 341 0.25 -21.10 -10.63
N HIS A 342 0.50 -21.99 -11.60
CA HIS A 342 1.86 -22.40 -11.94
C HIS A 342 2.69 -21.21 -12.46
N GLU A 343 2.15 -20.43 -13.39
CA GLU A 343 2.81 -19.19 -13.89
C GLU A 343 3.09 -18.21 -12.76
N PHE A 344 2.09 -17.94 -11.92
CA PHE A 344 2.19 -16.98 -10.84
C PHE A 344 3.24 -17.37 -9.80
N LYS A 345 3.23 -18.61 -9.33
CA LYS A 345 4.24 -19.15 -8.40
C LYS A 345 5.64 -19.11 -9.00
N THR A 346 5.78 -19.53 -10.25
CA THR A 346 7.05 -19.46 -10.98
C THR A 346 7.54 -18.02 -11.12
N TYR A 347 6.66 -17.09 -11.44
CA TYR A 347 6.98 -15.67 -11.50
C TYR A 347 7.46 -15.13 -10.15
N LEU A 348 6.75 -15.39 -9.07
CA LEU A 348 7.15 -14.92 -7.73
C LEU A 348 8.50 -15.52 -7.31
N SER A 349 8.69 -16.83 -7.46
CA SER A 349 9.93 -17.52 -7.09
C SER A 349 11.12 -17.00 -7.90
N SER A 350 10.99 -16.96 -9.24
CA SER A 350 12.08 -16.51 -10.12
C SER A 350 12.43 -15.03 -9.91
N THR A 351 11.41 -14.20 -9.71
CA THR A 351 11.62 -12.77 -9.44
C THR A 351 12.27 -12.54 -8.07
N SER A 352 11.84 -13.26 -7.05
CA SER A 352 12.47 -13.21 -5.72
C SER A 352 13.95 -13.60 -5.81
N THR A 353 14.27 -14.71 -6.44
CA THR A 353 15.66 -15.17 -6.65
C THR A 353 16.49 -14.13 -7.40
N LYS A 354 15.95 -13.55 -8.50
CA LYS A 354 16.63 -12.51 -9.29
C LYS A 354 17.06 -11.31 -8.46
N TYR A 355 16.22 -10.90 -7.53
CA TYR A 355 16.48 -9.72 -6.70
C TYR A 355 17.04 -10.05 -5.32
N GLY A 356 17.37 -11.32 -5.04
CA GLY A 356 17.96 -11.75 -3.78
C GLY A 356 17.00 -11.71 -2.59
N ALA A 357 15.70 -11.83 -2.89
CA ALA A 357 14.64 -12.02 -1.90
C ALA A 357 14.42 -13.49 -1.61
N GLU A 358 14.02 -13.83 -0.39
CA GLU A 358 13.53 -15.16 -0.06
C GLU A 358 12.04 -15.28 -0.40
N TYR A 359 11.63 -16.46 -0.84
CA TYR A 359 10.25 -16.74 -1.24
C TYR A 359 9.64 -17.84 -0.38
N LEU A 360 8.49 -17.57 0.20
CA LEU A 360 7.69 -18.47 1.01
C LEU A 360 6.32 -18.67 0.35
N ASP A 361 6.08 -19.85 -0.20
CA ASP A 361 4.77 -20.19 -0.79
C ASP A 361 3.87 -20.85 0.26
N LEU A 362 2.81 -20.16 0.65
CA LEU A 362 1.77 -20.66 1.56
C LEU A 362 0.41 -20.80 0.86
N SER A 363 0.32 -20.54 -0.43
CA SER A 363 -0.96 -20.47 -1.15
C SER A 363 -1.81 -21.74 -1.07
N ASP A 364 -1.17 -22.90 -0.94
CA ASP A 364 -1.80 -24.21 -0.80
C ASP A 364 -1.21 -25.05 0.36
N ASP A 365 -0.64 -24.36 1.35
CA ASP A 365 -0.03 -24.99 2.49
C ASP A 365 -1.10 -25.70 3.35
N PHE A 366 -0.95 -27.02 3.51
CA PHE A 366 -1.91 -27.88 4.24
C PHE A 366 -2.07 -27.53 5.71
N ARG A 367 -1.15 -26.75 6.26
CA ARG A 367 -1.24 -26.27 7.65
C ARG A 367 -2.40 -25.29 7.83
N PHE A 368 -2.87 -24.61 6.76
CA PHE A 368 -4.03 -23.76 6.83
C PHE A 368 -5.29 -24.54 6.49
N ILE A 369 -6.19 -24.62 7.43
CA ILE A 369 -7.47 -25.30 7.31
C ILE A 369 -8.63 -24.29 7.26
N SER A 370 -9.81 -24.73 6.85
CA SER A 370 -10.97 -23.84 6.66
C SER A 370 -11.31 -22.99 7.89
N THR A 371 -11.09 -23.52 9.09
CA THR A 371 -11.32 -22.80 10.35
C THR A 371 -10.30 -21.73 10.67
N ASP A 372 -9.23 -21.59 9.89
CA ASP A 372 -8.24 -20.52 10.00
C ASP A 372 -8.67 -19.24 9.25
N PHE A 373 -9.81 -19.28 8.56
CA PHE A 373 -10.27 -18.20 7.70
C PHE A 373 -11.56 -17.55 8.21
N LEU A 374 -11.68 -16.23 7.97
CA LEU A 374 -12.92 -15.44 8.15
C LEU A 374 -13.86 -15.60 6.96
N ASP A 375 -13.26 -15.68 5.78
CA ASP A 375 -13.90 -15.84 4.47
C ASP A 375 -13.02 -16.69 3.57
N THR A 376 -13.11 -16.56 2.26
CA THR A 376 -12.36 -17.44 1.35
C THR A 376 -10.85 -17.13 1.28
N VAL A 377 -10.38 -16.00 1.83
CA VAL A 377 -8.97 -15.58 1.75
C VAL A 377 -8.43 -14.90 3.00
N HIS A 378 -9.29 -14.27 3.82
CA HIS A 378 -8.85 -13.53 4.99
C HIS A 378 -8.68 -14.45 6.18
N LEU A 379 -7.50 -14.44 6.77
CA LEU A 379 -7.21 -15.22 7.97
C LEU A 379 -7.85 -14.60 9.20
N ASN A 380 -8.39 -15.46 10.06
CA ASN A 380 -8.83 -15.10 11.41
C ASN A 380 -7.65 -15.10 12.41
N SER A 381 -7.95 -15.00 13.70
CA SER A 381 -6.91 -14.97 14.74
C SER A 381 -6.03 -16.22 14.79
N MET A 382 -6.61 -17.39 14.54
CA MET A 382 -5.87 -18.66 14.52
C MET A 382 -4.97 -18.74 13.28
N GLY A 383 -5.54 -18.45 12.11
CA GLY A 383 -4.81 -18.42 10.85
C GLY A 383 -3.73 -17.34 10.84
N GLY A 384 -4.02 -16.16 11.37
CA GLY A 384 -3.04 -15.08 11.50
C GLY A 384 -1.90 -15.45 12.44
N ALA A 385 -2.17 -16.03 13.61
CA ALA A 385 -1.14 -16.51 14.51
C ALA A 385 -0.27 -17.60 13.86
N ARG A 386 -0.90 -18.53 13.13
CA ARG A 386 -0.18 -19.57 12.37
C ARG A 386 0.72 -18.97 11.31
N LEU A 387 0.21 -17.99 10.53
CA LEU A 387 0.97 -17.27 9.53
C LEU A 387 2.23 -16.65 10.15
N PHE A 388 2.08 -15.90 11.23
CA PHE A 388 3.22 -15.20 11.86
C PHE A 388 4.20 -16.16 12.48
N ASN A 389 3.77 -17.26 13.06
CA ASN A 389 4.66 -18.30 13.56
C ASN A 389 5.50 -18.91 12.42
N ILE A 390 4.89 -19.20 11.25
CA ILE A 390 5.60 -19.72 10.08
C ILE A 390 6.59 -18.67 9.54
N MET A 391 6.17 -17.40 9.44
CA MET A 391 7.06 -16.32 8.98
C MET A 391 8.24 -16.12 9.94
N ALA A 392 8.00 -16.09 11.24
CA ALA A 392 9.05 -15.98 12.25
C ALA A 392 10.02 -17.17 12.20
N ASP A 393 9.50 -18.38 11.98
CA ASP A 393 10.32 -19.59 11.83
C ASP A 393 11.20 -19.51 10.57
N THR A 394 10.63 -19.06 9.45
CA THR A 394 11.37 -18.84 8.18
C THR A 394 12.47 -17.80 8.37
N ILE A 395 12.17 -16.67 9.00
CA ILE A 395 13.13 -15.61 9.28
C ILE A 395 14.23 -16.13 10.22
N GLY A 396 13.86 -16.86 11.28
CA GLY A 396 14.82 -17.40 12.24
C GLY A 396 15.77 -18.44 11.66
N LYS A 397 15.35 -19.21 10.65
CA LYS A 397 16.18 -20.21 9.94
C LYS A 397 17.09 -19.59 8.89
N SER A 398 16.77 -18.40 8.38
CA SER A 398 17.60 -17.69 7.42
C SER A 398 18.61 -16.81 8.13
N SER A 399 19.90 -17.06 7.95
CA SER A 399 20.96 -16.21 8.51
C SER A 399 20.88 -14.76 7.99
N THR A 400 20.43 -14.59 6.75
CA THR A 400 20.29 -13.28 6.10
C THR A 400 19.12 -12.49 6.66
N LEU A 401 17.93 -13.12 6.75
CA LEU A 401 16.73 -12.44 7.26
C LEU A 401 16.79 -12.21 8.76
N SER A 402 17.33 -13.17 9.52
CA SER A 402 17.50 -13.04 10.98
C SER A 402 18.44 -11.90 11.35
N ALA A 403 19.56 -11.78 10.65
CA ALA A 403 20.48 -10.66 10.86
C ALA A 403 19.85 -9.30 10.51
N ALA A 404 18.98 -9.25 9.48
CA ALA A 404 18.28 -8.03 9.09
C ALA A 404 17.10 -7.68 10.03
N ALA A 405 16.50 -8.66 10.68
CA ALA A 405 15.41 -8.43 11.63
C ALA A 405 15.89 -7.86 12.98
N ILE A 406 17.18 -7.93 13.29
CA ILE A 406 17.75 -7.42 14.54
C ILE A 406 18.13 -5.94 14.37
N PRO A 407 17.73 -5.03 15.29
CA PRO A 407 18.09 -3.61 15.21
C PRO A 407 19.60 -3.37 15.14
N ALA A 408 20.02 -2.38 14.34
CA ALA A 408 21.43 -2.06 14.07
C ALA A 408 22.21 -1.58 15.31
N ASP A 409 21.52 -0.99 16.28
CA ASP A 409 22.11 -0.37 17.48
C ASP A 409 22.56 -1.39 18.53
N GLN A 410 22.51 -2.69 18.23
CA GLN A 410 22.87 -3.75 19.16
C GLN A 410 24.29 -4.26 18.87
N PRO A 411 25.09 -4.59 19.93
CA PRO A 411 26.48 -5.00 19.77
C PRO A 411 26.66 -6.12 18.73
N SER A 412 27.72 -5.99 17.92
CA SER A 412 28.06 -6.87 16.80
C SER A 412 28.30 -8.33 17.17
N GLU A 413 28.65 -8.59 18.43
CA GLU A 413 28.97 -9.95 18.94
C GLU A 413 27.81 -10.96 18.77
N LEU A 414 26.56 -10.48 18.68
CA LEU A 414 25.40 -11.35 18.53
C LEU A 414 25.00 -11.59 17.08
N ARG A 415 25.44 -10.74 16.14
CA ARG A 415 25.29 -11.00 14.70
C ARG A 415 26.18 -12.16 14.26
N THR A 416 27.35 -12.29 14.89
CA THR A 416 28.33 -13.34 14.59
C THR A 416 27.93 -14.71 15.14
N ASN A 417 27.29 -14.77 16.31
CA ASN A 417 26.88 -16.04 16.92
C ASN A 417 25.71 -16.73 16.19
N ILE A 418 24.84 -15.97 15.48
CA ILE A 418 23.78 -16.56 14.68
C ILE A 418 24.35 -17.19 13.41
N GLN A 419 25.40 -16.61 12.83
CA GLN A 419 26.08 -17.17 11.65
C GLN A 419 26.83 -18.47 11.99
N THR A 420 27.41 -18.58 13.18
CA THR A 420 28.14 -19.78 13.61
C THR A 420 27.22 -20.93 14.01
N SER A 421 26.06 -20.65 14.61
CA SER A 421 25.11 -21.72 14.99
C SER A 421 24.39 -22.36 13.79
N ALA A 422 24.29 -21.65 12.66
CA ALA A 422 23.70 -22.20 11.43
C ALA A 422 24.66 -23.13 10.67
N SER A 423 25.99 -23.03 10.89
CA SER A 423 26.97 -23.86 10.23
C SER A 423 27.19 -25.21 10.91
N ASP A 424 26.80 -25.37 12.18
CA ASP A 424 27.05 -26.59 12.96
C ASP A 424 25.91 -27.62 12.88
N ASN A 425 24.83 -27.36 12.18
CA ASN A 425 23.73 -28.33 11.96
C ASN A 425 23.85 -29.14 10.67
N THR A 426 25.07 -29.54 10.28
CA THR A 426 25.24 -30.66 9.34
C THR A 426 25.04 -31.96 10.09
N TRP A 427 23.85 -32.54 9.92
CA TRP A 427 23.48 -33.85 10.44
C TRP A 427 24.47 -34.92 9.91
N LYS A 428 25.13 -35.60 10.84
CA LYS A 428 25.74 -36.93 10.62
C LYS A 428 24.65 -37.99 10.81
#